data_b789aa064d56e3816c26010367f7f432
#
_entry.id   b789aa064d56e3816c26010367f7f432
#
_cell.length_a   1.000
_cell.length_b   1.000
_cell.length_c   1.000
_cell.angle_alpha   90.00
_cell.angle_beta   90.00
_cell.angle_gamma   90.00
#
_symmetry.space_group_name_H-M   'P 1'
#
loop_
_entity.id
_entity.type
_entity.pdbx_description
1 polymer ?
#
loop_
_entity_poly.entity_id
_entity_poly.type
_entity_poly.pdbx_seq_one_letter_code
_entity_poly.pdbx_strand_id
1 'polypeptide(L)'
;MNSHGGTGQRSKDNTRLLCQIKYPFYRETGREGIFYDYDDCCICRLFCLAYLMIKALQGFGVDLDQHSHCRKKGILIIMDKNQIFITSGTEYKRMTKELLEKADLQSHIGDRKKKIGIKPNLVSPSEASWGATTHPEVVAGIIEYLKEHGFRDMVMLEGSWVGDKTREAFETCGFDRLEEEYQVPFWDMQKDKGISVDCGGMELNICERVKEIDFLINVPVLKGHCQTKITCALKNMKGLIPNKEKRRFHSLGLHKPIAHLNMGIRQDFIVVDNICGDLDFEDGGNPVVMNRVMAACDPVLVDAYVCQMMHYEVADVPYVKLAGELGVGCSDISKADVRFLEDGADQRMPMSRKVVELADAVEEV
;
A
#
# COMPACT_ATOMS: atom_id res chain seq x y z
N MET A 1 -9.69 27.72 -72.12
CA MET A 1 -8.96 28.78 -71.43
C MET A 1 -9.43 28.88 -69.99
N ASN A 2 -8.48 28.68 -69.05
CA ASN A 2 -8.47 28.99 -67.63
C ASN A 2 -9.51 28.27 -66.73
N SER A 3 -9.20 27.22 -65.98
CA SER A 3 -8.24 26.96 -64.86
C SER A 3 -8.35 27.96 -63.69
N HIS A 4 -8.70 27.46 -62.56
CA HIS A 4 -8.15 27.66 -61.20
C HIS A 4 -9.22 27.21 -60.21
N GLY A 5 -9.02 26.28 -59.29
CA GLY A 5 -7.98 26.24 -58.29
C GLY A 5 -8.60 26.58 -56.93
N GLY A 6 -8.94 25.61 -56.15
CA GLY A 6 -9.57 25.83 -54.85
C GLY A 6 -9.48 24.63 -53.91
N THR A 7 -8.29 24.18 -53.63
CA THR A 7 -8.01 23.21 -52.55
C THR A 7 -7.25 23.95 -51.45
N GLY A 8 -7.82 24.13 -50.28
CA GLY A 8 -7.06 24.67 -49.16
C GLY A 8 -7.82 25.23 -47.98
N GLN A 9 -9.15 25.22 -47.98
CA GLN A 9 -9.90 25.89 -46.92
C GLN A 9 -10.77 24.95 -46.01
N ARG A 10 -10.86 23.64 -46.33
CA ARG A 10 -11.70 22.73 -45.56
C ARG A 10 -11.03 22.10 -44.33
N SER A 11 -9.72 22.23 -44.13
CA SER A 11 -9.06 21.59 -42.97
C SER A 11 -8.99 22.48 -41.73
N LYS A 12 -9.14 23.80 -41.87
CA LYS A 12 -9.07 24.72 -40.72
C LYS A 12 -10.39 24.86 -39.96
N ASP A 13 -11.53 24.67 -40.63
CA ASP A 13 -12.83 24.81 -39.99
C ASP A 13 -13.22 23.61 -39.11
N ASN A 14 -12.74 22.40 -39.43
CA ASN A 14 -13.01 21.25 -38.59
C ASN A 14 -12.22 21.23 -37.26
N THR A 15 -11.09 21.88 -37.20
CA THR A 15 -10.30 21.99 -35.96
C THR A 15 -10.92 23.02 -35.00
N ARG A 16 -11.56 24.07 -35.51
CA ARG A 16 -12.29 25.05 -34.69
C ARG A 16 -13.59 24.50 -34.09
N LEU A 17 -14.25 23.55 -34.75
CA LEU A 17 -15.50 22.96 -34.26
C LEU A 17 -15.27 22.02 -33.08
N LEU A 18 -14.11 21.36 -33.01
CA LEU A 18 -13.74 20.46 -31.90
C LEU A 18 -13.35 21.22 -30.62
N CYS A 19 -12.89 22.45 -30.72
CA CYS A 19 -12.55 23.29 -29.56
C CYS A 19 -13.78 23.95 -28.89
N GLN A 20 -14.99 23.79 -29.43
CA GLN A 20 -16.23 24.36 -28.86
C GLN A 20 -17.04 23.39 -27.99
N ILE A 21 -16.58 22.15 -27.79
CA ILE A 21 -17.17 21.25 -26.80
C ILE A 21 -16.70 21.69 -25.42
N LYS A 22 -17.49 22.56 -24.79
CA LYS A 22 -17.31 23.02 -23.42
C LYS A 22 -17.49 21.83 -22.47
N TYR A 23 -16.42 21.38 -21.84
CA TYR A 23 -16.54 20.57 -20.64
C TYR A 23 -17.18 21.38 -19.51
N PRO A 24 -18.18 20.87 -18.77
CA PRO A 24 -18.95 21.67 -17.80
C PRO A 24 -18.23 21.88 -16.45
N PHE A 25 -16.91 21.90 -16.40
CA PHE A 25 -16.13 22.01 -15.15
C PHE A 25 -15.19 23.21 -15.11
N TYR A 26 -15.58 24.37 -15.63
CA TYR A 26 -14.87 25.64 -15.36
C TYR A 26 -15.89 26.74 -15.11
N ARG A 27 -16.24 26.95 -13.85
CA ARG A 27 -16.93 28.13 -13.38
C ARG A 27 -15.98 29.00 -12.56
N GLU A 28 -15.68 30.15 -13.13
CA GLU A 28 -15.32 31.43 -12.55
C GLU A 28 -14.48 31.46 -11.24
N THR A 29 -13.20 31.76 -11.39
CA THR A 29 -12.52 32.71 -10.53
C THR A 29 -11.84 33.74 -11.44
N GLY A 30 -12.35 34.99 -11.43
CA GLY A 30 -11.80 36.08 -12.18
C GLY A 30 -10.43 36.50 -11.66
N ARG A 31 -9.40 36.24 -12.41
CA ARG A 31 -8.13 37.00 -12.48
C ARG A 31 -7.52 36.79 -13.86
N GLU A 32 -6.94 37.83 -14.39
CA GLU A 32 -6.41 37.99 -15.75
C GLU A 32 -5.50 36.81 -16.16
N GLY A 33 -5.87 36.16 -17.28
CA GLY A 33 -5.27 34.92 -17.72
C GLY A 33 -4.05 35.14 -18.61
N ILE A 34 -3.07 34.30 -18.42
CA ILE A 34 -2.02 33.99 -19.37
C ILE A 34 -2.61 33.04 -20.40
N PHE A 35 -2.72 33.46 -21.66
CA PHE A 35 -3.12 32.60 -22.77
C PHE A 35 -1.97 31.66 -23.11
N TYR A 36 -2.12 30.36 -22.95
CA TYR A 36 -1.22 29.38 -23.54
C TYR A 36 -1.70 29.02 -24.95
N ASP A 37 -0.78 29.08 -25.90
CA ASP A 37 -1.02 28.68 -27.28
C ASP A 37 -1.20 27.17 -27.34
N TYR A 38 -2.38 26.69 -27.77
CA TYR A 38 -2.80 25.29 -27.74
C TYR A 38 -2.17 24.43 -28.85
N ASP A 39 -1.36 24.99 -29.72
CA ASP A 39 -0.74 24.28 -30.85
C ASP A 39 0.45 23.37 -30.46
N ASP A 40 0.94 23.40 -29.22
CA ASP A 40 2.10 22.62 -28.74
C ASP A 40 1.79 21.52 -27.72
N CYS A 41 0.52 21.23 -27.45
CA CYS A 41 0.18 20.15 -26.51
C CYS A 41 0.24 18.76 -27.19
N CYS A 42 1.30 18.00 -26.92
CA CYS A 42 1.49 16.62 -27.42
C CYS A 42 0.31 15.69 -27.14
N ILE A 43 -0.40 15.89 -26.04
CA ILE A 43 -1.54 15.08 -25.62
C ILE A 43 -2.74 15.33 -26.53
N CYS A 44 -3.03 16.58 -26.89
CA CYS A 44 -4.10 16.92 -27.83
C CYS A 44 -3.84 16.39 -29.24
N ARG A 45 -2.57 16.37 -29.69
CA ARG A 45 -2.19 15.76 -30.99
C ARG A 45 -2.37 14.25 -31.00
N LEU A 46 -2.08 13.56 -29.90
CA LEU A 46 -2.30 12.11 -29.76
C LEU A 46 -3.78 11.75 -29.77
N PHE A 47 -4.63 12.51 -29.07
CA PHE A 47 -6.09 12.29 -29.10
C PHE A 47 -6.71 12.58 -30.47
N CYS A 48 -6.27 13.61 -31.17
CA CYS A 48 -6.72 13.89 -32.54
C CYS A 48 -6.29 12.81 -33.53
N LEU A 49 -5.06 12.28 -33.41
CA LEU A 49 -4.56 11.18 -34.25
C LEU A 49 -5.34 9.86 -33.98
N ALA A 50 -5.58 9.54 -32.71
CA ALA A 50 -6.38 8.39 -32.34
C ALA A 50 -7.83 8.50 -32.86
N TYR A 51 -8.47 9.65 -32.75
CA TYR A 51 -9.81 9.91 -33.29
C TYR A 51 -9.87 9.80 -34.80
N LEU A 52 -8.86 10.34 -35.52
CA LEU A 52 -8.77 10.25 -36.97
C LEU A 52 -8.52 8.81 -37.44
N MET A 53 -7.72 8.02 -36.71
CA MET A 53 -7.52 6.59 -36.98
C MET A 53 -8.81 5.78 -36.78
N ILE A 54 -9.56 6.04 -35.72
CA ILE A 54 -10.87 5.40 -35.48
C ILE A 54 -11.87 5.73 -36.60
N LYS A 55 -11.93 6.98 -37.05
CA LYS A 55 -12.78 7.41 -38.18
C LYS A 55 -12.37 6.78 -39.50
N ALA A 56 -11.05 6.64 -39.74
CA ALA A 56 -10.54 5.95 -40.93
C ALA A 56 -10.91 4.47 -40.94
N LEU A 57 -10.82 3.78 -39.78
CA LEU A 57 -11.22 2.38 -39.64
C LEU A 57 -12.72 2.15 -39.82
N GLN A 58 -13.54 3.10 -39.37
CA GLN A 58 -15.00 3.05 -39.62
C GLN A 58 -15.38 3.24 -41.10
N GLY A 59 -14.54 3.97 -41.87
CA GLY A 59 -14.71 4.15 -43.32
C GLY A 59 -14.43 2.90 -44.17
N PHE A 60 -13.76 1.87 -43.62
CA PHE A 60 -13.43 0.62 -44.27
C PHE A 60 -14.42 -0.52 -43.98
N GLY A 61 -15.58 -0.24 -43.40
CA GLY A 61 -16.64 -1.24 -43.20
C GLY A 61 -16.29 -2.34 -42.16
N VAL A 62 -15.37 -2.06 -41.26
CA VAL A 62 -15.09 -2.97 -40.14
C VAL A 62 -16.19 -2.79 -39.10
N ASP A 63 -17.09 -3.78 -39.03
CA ASP A 63 -18.16 -3.86 -38.04
C ASP A 63 -17.55 -4.16 -36.67
N LEU A 64 -17.46 -3.14 -35.81
CA LEU A 64 -16.93 -3.24 -34.45
C LEU A 64 -17.92 -3.85 -33.45
N ASP A 65 -19.17 -4.17 -33.87
CA ASP A 65 -20.17 -4.74 -32.98
C ASP A 65 -20.14 -6.26 -32.86
N GLN A 66 -19.31 -6.98 -33.63
CA GLN A 66 -19.19 -8.43 -33.50
C GLN A 66 -18.21 -8.89 -32.37
N HIS A 67 -17.60 -8.00 -31.63
CA HIS A 67 -16.77 -8.35 -30.46
C HIS A 67 -17.33 -7.81 -29.13
N SER A 68 -18.66 -7.94 -28.95
CA SER A 68 -19.34 -7.60 -27.68
C SER A 68 -18.98 -8.54 -26.49
N HIS A 69 -17.92 -9.34 -26.62
CA HIS A 69 -17.27 -10.09 -25.52
C HIS A 69 -15.89 -9.54 -25.15
N CYS A 70 -15.51 -8.39 -25.68
CA CYS A 70 -14.36 -7.68 -25.12
C CYS A 70 -14.82 -7.01 -23.82
N ARG A 71 -14.57 -7.67 -22.66
CA ARG A 71 -14.67 -7.07 -21.34
C ARG A 71 -14.17 -5.63 -21.46
N LYS A 72 -14.92 -4.66 -20.95
CA LYS A 72 -14.43 -3.31 -20.67
C LYS A 72 -13.18 -3.47 -19.83
N LYS A 73 -12.01 -3.59 -20.45
CA LYS A 73 -10.72 -3.38 -19.79
C LYS A 73 -10.75 -1.90 -19.44
N GLY A 74 -11.20 -1.58 -18.23
CA GLY A 74 -10.87 -0.32 -17.61
C GLY A 74 -9.36 -0.20 -17.71
N ILE A 75 -8.86 0.97 -18.03
CA ILE A 75 -7.43 1.27 -17.96
C ILE A 75 -7.03 0.87 -16.55
N LEU A 76 -6.29 -0.23 -16.42
CA LEU A 76 -5.70 -0.61 -15.14
C LEU A 76 -4.65 0.47 -14.85
N ILE A 77 -4.95 1.31 -13.89
CA ILE A 77 -4.02 2.33 -13.42
C ILE A 77 -3.26 1.67 -12.28
N ILE A 78 -1.95 1.42 -12.48
CA ILE A 78 -1.06 0.97 -11.42
C ILE A 78 -1.18 1.95 -10.25
N MET A 79 -1.31 1.44 -9.04
CA MET A 79 -1.42 2.25 -7.82
C MET A 79 -0.22 3.19 -7.68
N ASP A 80 -0.48 4.48 -7.52
CA ASP A 80 0.57 5.49 -7.33
C ASP A 80 1.11 5.47 -5.89
N LYS A 81 2.35 5.92 -5.70
CA LYS A 81 3.00 5.95 -4.38
C LYS A 81 2.27 6.78 -3.32
N ASN A 82 1.50 7.78 -3.75
CA ASN A 82 0.73 8.62 -2.83
C ASN A 82 -0.68 8.09 -2.55
N GLN A 83 -1.05 6.94 -3.11
CA GLN A 83 -2.36 6.34 -2.90
C GLN A 83 -2.38 5.38 -1.71
N ILE A 84 -3.48 5.43 -0.97
CA ILE A 84 -3.83 4.45 0.06
C ILE A 84 -5.22 3.96 -0.26
N PHE A 85 -5.35 2.67 -0.61
CA PHE A 85 -6.65 2.05 -0.84
C PHE A 85 -7.12 1.36 0.43
N ILE A 86 -8.42 1.50 0.74
CA ILE A 86 -9.04 0.93 1.93
C ILE A 86 -10.32 0.20 1.51
N THR A 87 -10.46 -1.03 1.99
CA THR A 87 -11.69 -1.81 1.86
C THR A 87 -12.18 -2.26 3.23
N SER A 88 -13.50 -2.44 3.39
CA SER A 88 -14.12 -2.87 4.64
C SER A 88 -15.09 -4.03 4.44
N GLY A 89 -15.32 -4.82 5.49
CA GLY A 89 -16.20 -5.99 5.48
C GLY A 89 -15.66 -7.12 6.37
N THR A 90 -16.25 -8.30 6.24
CA THR A 90 -15.92 -9.47 7.10
C THR A 90 -15.36 -10.66 6.31
N GLU A 91 -15.37 -10.62 5.00
CA GLU A 91 -14.82 -11.65 4.12
C GLU A 91 -13.34 -11.35 3.79
N TYR A 92 -12.47 -11.39 4.79
CA TYR A 92 -11.12 -10.82 4.77
C TYR A 92 -10.26 -11.34 3.61
N LYS A 93 -10.30 -12.64 3.32
CA LYS A 93 -9.58 -13.22 2.18
C LYS A 93 -10.04 -12.65 0.84
N ARG A 94 -11.36 -12.56 0.63
CA ARG A 94 -11.95 -11.98 -0.57
C ARG A 94 -11.65 -10.48 -0.70
N MET A 95 -11.84 -9.74 0.40
CA MET A 95 -11.52 -8.29 0.47
C MET A 95 -10.07 -8.02 0.07
N THR A 96 -9.12 -8.81 0.60
CA THR A 96 -7.71 -8.67 0.27
C THR A 96 -7.47 -8.92 -1.21
N LYS A 97 -8.04 -9.96 -1.82
CA LYS A 97 -7.90 -10.23 -3.25
C LYS A 97 -8.45 -9.07 -4.11
N GLU A 98 -9.65 -8.59 -3.79
CA GLU A 98 -10.28 -7.47 -4.51
C GLU A 98 -9.47 -6.17 -4.38
N LEU A 99 -8.90 -5.91 -3.19
CA LEU A 99 -8.01 -4.79 -2.94
C LEU A 99 -6.75 -4.86 -3.81
N LEU A 100 -6.13 -6.03 -3.91
CA LEU A 100 -4.92 -6.26 -4.72
C LEU A 100 -5.19 -6.17 -6.22
N GLU A 101 -6.37 -6.59 -6.69
CA GLU A 101 -6.83 -6.38 -8.06
C GLU A 101 -6.97 -4.88 -8.38
N LYS A 102 -7.55 -4.11 -7.47
CA LYS A 102 -7.71 -2.65 -7.63
C LYS A 102 -6.38 -1.91 -7.61
N ALA A 103 -5.43 -2.38 -6.81
CA ALA A 103 -4.09 -1.84 -6.73
C ALA A 103 -3.17 -2.27 -7.89
N ASP A 104 -3.60 -3.24 -8.71
CA ASP A 104 -2.80 -3.86 -9.79
C ASP A 104 -1.44 -4.37 -9.30
N LEU A 105 -1.44 -5.12 -8.19
CA LEU A 105 -0.22 -5.64 -7.58
C LEU A 105 0.65 -6.43 -8.57
N GLN A 106 0.04 -7.17 -9.51
CA GLN A 106 0.80 -7.93 -10.52
C GLN A 106 1.71 -7.04 -11.37
N SER A 107 1.28 -5.82 -11.69
CA SER A 107 2.08 -4.86 -12.46
C SER A 107 3.20 -4.25 -11.63
N HIS A 108 3.00 -4.07 -10.31
CA HIS A 108 4.08 -3.67 -9.38
C HIS A 108 5.17 -4.73 -9.29
N ILE A 109 4.80 -6.01 -9.22
CA ILE A 109 5.76 -7.11 -9.17
C ILE A 109 6.47 -7.26 -10.52
N GLY A 110 5.72 -7.26 -11.62
CA GLY A 110 6.21 -7.38 -13.00
C GLY A 110 6.66 -8.80 -13.33
N ASP A 111 7.92 -9.15 -13.10
CA ASP A 111 8.47 -10.47 -13.46
C ASP A 111 7.93 -11.58 -12.53
N ARG A 112 7.32 -12.60 -13.16
CA ARG A 112 6.75 -13.76 -12.45
C ARG A 112 7.79 -14.73 -11.87
N LYS A 113 9.08 -14.54 -12.20
CA LYS A 113 10.19 -15.34 -11.65
C LYS A 113 10.73 -14.79 -10.33
N LYS A 114 10.29 -13.59 -9.93
CA LYS A 114 10.71 -13.00 -8.68
C LYS A 114 10.33 -13.87 -7.49
N LYS A 115 11.25 -13.98 -6.52
CA LYS A 115 10.96 -14.52 -5.21
C LYS A 115 10.24 -13.47 -4.39
N ILE A 116 9.00 -13.77 -4.00
CA ILE A 116 8.13 -12.86 -3.25
C ILE A 116 8.16 -13.24 -1.78
N GLY A 117 8.61 -12.30 -0.94
CA GLY A 117 8.52 -12.41 0.51
C GLY A 117 7.20 -11.82 1.00
N ILE A 118 6.46 -12.59 1.79
CA ILE A 118 5.24 -12.13 2.49
C ILE A 118 5.57 -12.06 3.98
N LYS A 119 5.57 -10.86 4.53
CA LYS A 119 5.98 -10.61 5.92
C LYS A 119 4.81 -10.20 6.81
N PRO A 120 4.13 -11.15 7.47
CA PRO A 120 3.11 -10.85 8.47
C PRO A 120 3.72 -10.20 9.73
N ASN A 121 2.89 -9.85 10.69
CA ASN A 121 3.27 -9.56 12.07
C ASN A 121 2.88 -10.75 12.96
N LEU A 122 3.87 -11.51 13.43
CA LEU A 122 3.69 -12.59 14.40
C LEU A 122 4.55 -12.31 15.63
N VAL A 123 4.28 -11.17 16.29
CA VAL A 123 5.08 -10.67 17.42
C VAL A 123 5.13 -11.65 18.57
N SER A 124 4.05 -12.35 18.86
CA SER A 124 3.85 -13.30 19.96
C SER A 124 2.94 -14.45 19.53
N PRO A 125 2.91 -15.59 20.27
CA PRO A 125 1.98 -16.70 20.02
C PRO A 125 0.58 -16.36 20.53
N SER A 126 -0.13 -15.50 19.80
CA SER A 126 -1.50 -15.07 20.10
C SER A 126 -2.35 -15.03 18.83
N GLU A 127 -3.61 -15.43 18.94
CA GLU A 127 -4.55 -15.38 17.82
C GLU A 127 -4.76 -13.92 17.36
N ALA A 128 -5.03 -13.73 16.06
CA ALA A 128 -5.22 -12.39 15.47
C ALA A 128 -6.38 -11.61 16.11
N SER A 129 -7.42 -12.30 16.56
CA SER A 129 -8.56 -11.75 17.31
C SER A 129 -8.16 -11.05 18.62
N TRP A 130 -6.96 -11.32 19.13
CA TRP A 130 -6.39 -10.67 20.31
C TRP A 130 -5.84 -9.26 20.02
N GLY A 131 -5.71 -8.89 18.73
CA GLY A 131 -5.30 -7.57 18.28
C GLY A 131 -3.78 -7.35 18.17
N ALA A 132 -2.98 -8.43 18.23
CA ALA A 132 -1.51 -8.32 18.20
C ALA A 132 -0.87 -8.82 16.91
N THR A 133 -1.48 -9.78 16.22
CA THR A 133 -0.90 -10.53 15.10
C THR A 133 -1.75 -10.44 13.84
N THR A 134 -1.14 -10.69 12.68
CA THR A 134 -1.81 -10.65 11.38
C THR A 134 -2.83 -11.78 11.25
N HIS A 135 -4.01 -11.46 10.72
CA HIS A 135 -5.04 -12.45 10.36
C HIS A 135 -4.54 -13.34 9.21
N PRO A 136 -4.54 -14.67 9.37
CA PRO A 136 -4.09 -15.57 8.31
C PRO A 136 -4.89 -15.43 7.02
N GLU A 137 -6.16 -15.04 7.08
CA GLU A 137 -7.03 -14.82 5.91
C GLU A 137 -6.51 -13.70 4.99
N VAL A 138 -5.85 -12.67 5.54
CA VAL A 138 -5.22 -11.61 4.73
C VAL A 138 -4.08 -12.20 3.92
N VAL A 139 -3.22 -13.00 4.56
CA VAL A 139 -2.10 -13.66 3.88
C VAL A 139 -2.58 -14.71 2.88
N ALA A 140 -3.63 -15.45 3.21
CA ALA A 140 -4.29 -16.39 2.28
C ALA A 140 -4.77 -15.65 1.01
N GLY A 141 -5.41 -14.49 1.19
CA GLY A 141 -5.86 -13.65 0.07
C GLY A 141 -4.70 -13.19 -0.83
N ILE A 142 -3.57 -12.81 -0.23
CA ILE A 142 -2.34 -12.45 -0.97
C ILE A 142 -1.81 -13.65 -1.75
N ILE A 143 -1.70 -14.82 -1.12
CA ILE A 143 -1.17 -16.04 -1.76
C ILE A 143 -2.07 -16.48 -2.91
N GLU A 144 -3.39 -16.48 -2.72
CA GLU A 144 -4.35 -16.84 -3.79
C GLU A 144 -4.24 -15.87 -4.96
N TYR A 145 -4.24 -14.55 -4.71
CA TYR A 145 -4.05 -13.55 -5.74
C TYR A 145 -2.76 -13.79 -6.55
N LEU A 146 -1.64 -14.00 -5.86
CA LEU A 146 -0.35 -14.23 -6.51
C LEU A 146 -0.38 -15.50 -7.38
N LYS A 147 -0.97 -16.58 -6.89
CA LYS A 147 -1.12 -17.84 -7.64
C LYS A 147 -2.02 -17.68 -8.87
N GLU A 148 -3.13 -16.98 -8.76
CA GLU A 148 -4.04 -16.68 -9.87
C GLU A 148 -3.35 -15.87 -10.97
N HIS A 149 -2.42 -14.98 -10.61
CA HIS A 149 -1.63 -14.17 -11.54
C HIS A 149 -0.32 -14.83 -12.00
N GLY A 150 -0.10 -16.09 -11.65
CA GLY A 150 1.01 -16.90 -12.17
C GLY A 150 2.33 -16.77 -11.43
N PHE A 151 2.36 -16.12 -10.27
CA PHE A 151 3.53 -16.12 -9.38
C PHE A 151 3.61 -17.44 -8.62
N ARG A 152 4.82 -17.99 -8.47
CA ARG A 152 5.02 -19.33 -7.88
C ARG A 152 6.10 -19.37 -6.80
N ASP A 153 7.11 -18.51 -6.87
CA ASP A 153 8.21 -18.48 -5.89
C ASP A 153 7.84 -17.50 -4.76
N MET A 154 7.22 -18.02 -3.72
CA MET A 154 6.74 -17.28 -2.56
C MET A 154 7.28 -17.89 -1.27
N VAL A 155 7.48 -17.04 -0.26
CA VAL A 155 7.88 -17.44 1.09
C VAL A 155 7.23 -16.52 2.13
N MET A 156 6.71 -17.08 3.21
CA MET A 156 6.33 -16.33 4.41
C MET A 156 7.57 -16.20 5.31
N LEU A 157 7.82 -15.02 5.90
CA LEU A 157 9.01 -14.79 6.72
C LEU A 157 8.70 -13.86 7.90
N GLU A 158 9.12 -14.29 9.10
CA GLU A 158 8.96 -13.51 10.33
C GLU A 158 9.96 -13.92 11.40
N GLY A 159 10.24 -13.00 12.31
CA GLY A 159 10.94 -13.25 13.56
C GLY A 159 10.20 -12.55 14.70
N SER A 160 9.58 -13.31 15.58
CA SER A 160 8.80 -12.83 16.72
C SER A 160 9.65 -12.00 17.71
N TRP A 161 9.02 -11.42 18.71
CA TRP A 161 9.69 -10.76 19.80
C TRP A 161 10.74 -11.66 20.47
N VAL A 162 11.77 -11.06 21.09
CA VAL A 162 12.91 -11.80 21.64
C VAL A 162 12.57 -12.71 22.83
N GLY A 163 11.40 -12.54 23.45
CA GLY A 163 10.89 -13.36 24.52
C GLY A 163 10.14 -14.60 24.06
N ASP A 164 9.70 -14.63 22.79
CA ASP A 164 8.87 -15.68 22.21
C ASP A 164 9.64 -16.50 21.16
N LYS A 165 9.06 -17.63 20.80
CA LYS A 165 9.55 -18.48 19.71
C LYS A 165 8.71 -18.27 18.47
N THR A 166 9.36 -17.88 17.39
CA THR A 166 8.66 -17.63 16.12
C THR A 166 7.87 -18.84 15.61
N ARG A 167 8.39 -20.05 15.79
CA ARG A 167 7.67 -21.26 15.38
C ARG A 167 6.38 -21.46 16.17
N GLU A 168 6.38 -21.16 17.46
CA GLU A 168 5.19 -21.23 18.31
C GLU A 168 4.16 -20.16 17.90
N ALA A 169 4.62 -18.93 17.63
CA ALA A 169 3.74 -17.88 17.12
C ALA A 169 3.14 -18.25 15.76
N PHE A 170 3.93 -18.82 14.86
CA PHE A 170 3.49 -19.29 13.55
C PHE A 170 2.37 -20.34 13.64
N GLU A 171 2.49 -21.32 14.53
CA GLU A 171 1.49 -22.36 14.77
C GLU A 171 0.24 -21.79 15.46
N THR A 172 0.42 -21.01 16.54
CA THR A 172 -0.71 -20.43 17.29
C THR A 172 -1.55 -19.49 16.45
N CYS A 173 -0.89 -18.70 15.57
CA CYS A 173 -1.60 -17.79 14.67
C CYS A 173 -2.20 -18.50 13.44
N GLY A 174 -2.08 -19.81 13.28
CA GLY A 174 -2.68 -20.60 12.20
C GLY A 174 -1.96 -20.50 10.86
N PHE A 175 -0.70 -20.06 10.83
CA PHE A 175 0.08 -19.94 9.60
C PHE A 175 0.66 -21.29 9.14
N ASP A 176 0.78 -22.27 10.02
CA ASP A 176 1.09 -23.65 9.69
C ASP A 176 0.08 -24.27 8.72
N ARG A 177 -1.21 -23.95 8.89
CA ARG A 177 -2.26 -24.34 7.95
C ARG A 177 -2.09 -23.72 6.57
N LEU A 178 -1.65 -22.45 6.50
CA LEU A 178 -1.35 -21.79 5.22
C LEU A 178 -0.15 -22.44 4.54
N GLU A 179 0.90 -22.81 5.29
CA GLU A 179 2.06 -23.52 4.76
C GLU A 179 1.63 -24.85 4.12
N GLU A 180 0.78 -25.61 4.81
CA GLU A 180 0.25 -26.91 4.33
C GLU A 180 -0.71 -26.75 3.15
N GLU A 181 -1.70 -25.84 3.23
CA GLU A 181 -2.74 -25.67 2.21
C GLU A 181 -2.16 -25.10 0.91
N TYR A 182 -1.32 -24.07 1.03
CA TYR A 182 -0.82 -23.37 -0.13
C TYR A 182 0.57 -23.82 -0.59
N GLN A 183 1.26 -24.70 0.16
CA GLN A 183 2.63 -25.13 -0.12
C GLN A 183 3.59 -23.93 -0.27
N VAL A 184 3.41 -22.90 0.56
CA VAL A 184 4.25 -21.72 0.66
C VAL A 184 5.12 -21.85 1.91
N PRO A 185 6.45 -22.00 1.78
CA PRO A 185 7.32 -22.25 2.92
C PRO A 185 7.38 -21.07 3.89
N PHE A 186 7.68 -21.36 5.16
CA PHE A 186 7.93 -20.36 6.18
C PHE A 186 9.41 -20.30 6.59
N TRP A 187 9.95 -19.08 6.65
CA TRP A 187 11.31 -18.82 7.14
C TRP A 187 11.27 -18.19 8.54
N ASP A 188 11.76 -18.93 9.51
CA ASP A 188 11.96 -18.43 10.87
C ASP A 188 13.22 -17.54 10.94
N MET A 189 12.99 -16.24 10.92
CA MET A 189 14.04 -15.23 10.88
C MET A 189 14.79 -15.08 12.21
N GLN A 190 14.27 -15.62 13.33
CA GLN A 190 15.02 -15.70 14.58
C GLN A 190 16.23 -16.63 14.49
N LYS A 191 16.17 -17.62 13.58
CA LYS A 191 17.25 -18.60 13.37
C LYS A 191 18.21 -18.18 12.26
N ASP A 192 17.94 -17.06 11.60
CA ASP A 192 18.76 -16.60 10.50
C ASP A 192 20.02 -15.87 11.00
N LYS A 193 21.05 -15.88 10.15
CA LYS A 193 22.30 -15.18 10.39
C LYS A 193 22.15 -13.68 10.11
N GLY A 194 22.65 -12.86 11.01
CA GLY A 194 22.72 -11.42 10.80
C GLY A 194 23.94 -11.01 9.97
N ILE A 195 23.74 -10.09 9.06
CA ILE A 195 24.79 -9.41 8.31
C ILE A 195 24.72 -7.92 8.55
N SER A 196 25.90 -7.26 8.64
CA SER A 196 25.96 -5.80 8.78
C SER A 196 25.61 -5.12 7.46
N VAL A 197 24.71 -4.14 7.53
CA VAL A 197 24.25 -3.33 6.39
C VAL A 197 24.29 -1.86 6.81
N ASP A 198 24.83 -1.00 5.96
CA ASP A 198 24.68 0.44 6.13
C ASP A 198 23.25 0.88 5.78
N CYS A 199 22.55 1.33 6.79
CA CYS A 199 21.19 1.80 6.72
C CYS A 199 21.14 3.34 6.75
N GLY A 200 21.72 3.99 5.73
CA GLY A 200 21.74 5.45 5.64
C GLY A 200 22.61 6.10 6.72
N GLY A 201 23.85 5.62 6.90
CA GLY A 201 24.81 6.10 7.89
C GLY A 201 24.64 5.46 9.28
N MET A 202 23.82 4.43 9.42
CA MET A 202 23.71 3.61 10.61
C MET A 202 23.91 2.14 10.29
N GLU A 203 24.97 1.52 10.79
CA GLU A 203 25.19 0.08 10.63
C GLU A 203 24.21 -0.71 11.51
N LEU A 204 23.38 -1.55 10.87
CA LEU A 204 22.43 -2.46 11.52
C LEU A 204 22.64 -3.88 11.00
N ASN A 205 22.39 -4.88 11.87
CA ASN A 205 22.39 -6.28 11.45
C ASN A 205 21.00 -6.68 10.96
N ILE A 206 20.94 -7.08 9.68
CA ILE A 206 19.72 -7.58 9.02
C ILE A 206 19.88 -9.09 8.79
N CYS A 207 18.82 -9.85 8.85
CA CYS A 207 18.82 -11.27 8.52
C CYS A 207 19.29 -11.50 7.09
N GLU A 208 20.24 -12.43 6.88
CA GLU A 208 20.91 -12.62 5.59
C GLU A 208 19.95 -13.02 4.48
N ARG A 209 18.94 -13.83 4.80
CA ARG A 209 17.93 -14.32 3.83
C ARG A 209 17.04 -13.23 3.26
N VAL A 210 16.99 -12.04 3.86
CA VAL A 210 16.27 -10.90 3.28
C VAL A 210 16.81 -10.54 1.89
N LYS A 211 18.11 -10.81 1.63
CA LYS A 211 18.73 -10.59 0.31
C LYS A 211 18.23 -11.53 -0.80
N GLU A 212 17.60 -12.64 -0.43
CA GLU A 212 17.04 -13.60 -1.37
C GLU A 212 15.67 -13.15 -1.91
N ILE A 213 15.07 -12.09 -1.34
CA ILE A 213 13.74 -11.60 -1.70
C ILE A 213 13.86 -10.52 -2.77
N ASP A 214 13.20 -10.74 -3.91
CA ASP A 214 13.16 -9.79 -5.02
C ASP A 214 12.02 -8.78 -4.90
N PHE A 215 10.95 -9.14 -4.16
CA PHE A 215 9.78 -8.29 -3.92
C PHE A 215 9.19 -8.58 -2.54
N LEU A 216 9.18 -7.60 -1.66
CA LEU A 216 8.70 -7.74 -0.28
C LEU A 216 7.30 -7.14 -0.11
N ILE A 217 6.32 -7.99 0.21
CA ILE A 217 4.98 -7.59 0.64
C ILE A 217 4.96 -7.59 2.17
N ASN A 218 4.88 -6.39 2.74
CA ASN A 218 4.76 -6.21 4.17
C ASN A 218 3.30 -6.26 4.61
N VAL A 219 2.97 -7.11 5.60
CA VAL A 219 1.59 -7.29 6.10
C VAL A 219 1.54 -6.96 7.61
N PRO A 220 1.70 -5.67 7.98
CA PRO A 220 1.66 -5.25 9.37
C PRO A 220 0.24 -5.25 9.93
N VAL A 221 0.11 -5.34 11.25
CA VAL A 221 -1.11 -5.00 11.98
C VAL A 221 -1.07 -3.53 12.37
N LEU A 222 -2.20 -2.82 12.16
CA LEU A 222 -2.40 -1.49 12.75
C LEU A 222 -2.74 -1.66 14.22
N LYS A 223 -1.84 -1.25 15.11
CA LYS A 223 -2.01 -1.33 16.57
C LYS A 223 -1.22 -0.29 17.32
N GLY A 224 -1.56 -0.10 18.59
CA GLY A 224 -0.83 0.73 19.53
C GLY A 224 0.54 0.17 19.91
N HIS A 225 1.30 0.96 20.67
CA HIS A 225 2.58 0.53 21.24
C HIS A 225 2.99 1.45 22.40
N CYS A 226 3.33 0.86 23.53
CA CYS A 226 3.68 1.59 24.76
C CYS A 226 4.83 2.60 24.59
N GLN A 227 5.85 2.31 23.76
CA GLN A 227 7.03 3.16 23.59
C GLN A 227 7.01 3.99 22.32
N THR A 228 6.37 3.50 21.24
CA THR A 228 6.42 4.14 19.92
C THR A 228 5.07 4.66 19.45
N LYS A 229 4.07 4.65 20.32
CA LYS A 229 2.66 5.03 20.08
C LYS A 229 1.95 4.13 19.08
N ILE A 230 2.52 3.90 17.90
CA ILE A 230 1.95 3.05 16.88
C ILE A 230 2.88 1.90 16.47
N THR A 231 2.30 0.85 15.94
CA THR A 231 2.94 -0.20 15.15
C THR A 231 2.21 -0.31 13.83
N CYS A 232 2.94 -0.17 12.70
CA CYS A 232 2.45 -0.47 11.37
C CYS A 232 3.62 -0.82 10.44
N ALA A 233 3.69 -0.28 9.21
CA ALA A 233 4.60 -0.71 8.16
C ALA A 233 6.08 -0.62 8.54
N LEU A 234 6.55 0.55 8.98
CA LEU A 234 7.97 0.78 9.26
C LEU A 234 8.49 -0.12 10.39
N LYS A 235 7.72 -0.21 11.49
CA LYS A 235 8.14 -0.97 12.66
C LYS A 235 8.06 -2.48 12.44
N ASN A 236 7.20 -2.96 11.55
CA ASN A 236 7.07 -4.38 11.25
C ASN A 236 8.38 -4.99 10.69
N MET A 237 9.24 -4.18 10.08
CA MET A 237 10.56 -4.64 9.58
C MET A 237 11.49 -5.14 10.69
N LYS A 238 11.23 -4.84 11.98
CA LYS A 238 11.98 -5.41 13.10
C LYS A 238 11.92 -6.95 13.16
N GLY A 239 10.93 -7.58 12.54
CA GLY A 239 10.87 -9.03 12.40
C GLY A 239 11.96 -9.60 11.47
N LEU A 240 12.68 -8.76 10.73
CA LEU A 240 13.72 -9.16 9.78
C LEU A 240 15.16 -8.87 10.29
N ILE A 241 15.31 -8.68 11.61
CA ILE A 241 16.62 -8.53 12.26
C ILE A 241 16.83 -9.59 13.34
N PRO A 242 18.08 -10.01 13.58
CA PRO A 242 18.39 -11.01 14.60
C PRO A 242 18.02 -10.55 16.01
N ASN A 243 17.74 -11.49 16.92
CA ASN A 243 17.37 -11.19 18.30
C ASN A 243 18.40 -10.29 19.04
N LYS A 244 19.69 -10.44 18.74
CA LYS A 244 20.74 -9.57 19.30
C LYS A 244 20.53 -8.11 18.89
N GLU A 245 20.17 -7.88 17.62
CA GLU A 245 19.90 -6.56 17.07
C GLU A 245 18.58 -5.98 17.61
N LYS A 246 17.53 -6.80 17.77
CA LYS A 246 16.28 -6.38 18.42
C LYS A 246 16.54 -5.81 19.83
N ARG A 247 17.41 -6.47 20.62
CA ARG A 247 17.80 -5.95 21.95
C ARG A 247 18.61 -4.65 21.84
N ARG A 248 19.50 -4.55 20.85
CA ARG A 248 20.30 -3.34 20.62
C ARG A 248 19.41 -2.13 20.29
N PHE A 249 18.30 -2.31 19.57
CA PHE A 249 17.33 -1.25 19.28
C PHE A 249 16.79 -0.60 20.55
N HIS A 250 16.52 -1.37 21.60
CA HIS A 250 16.08 -0.82 22.88
C HIS A 250 17.16 0.04 23.55
N SER A 251 18.43 -0.32 23.42
CA SER A 251 19.55 0.48 23.95
C SER A 251 19.81 1.76 23.15
N LEU A 252 19.49 1.78 21.86
CA LEU A 252 19.66 2.93 20.97
C LEU A 252 18.46 3.91 21.00
N GLY A 253 17.37 3.55 21.69
CA GLY A 253 16.09 4.21 21.57
C GLY A 253 15.41 3.84 20.23
N LEU A 254 14.23 3.28 20.30
CA LEU A 254 13.57 2.58 19.16
C LEU A 254 13.39 3.42 17.90
N HIS A 255 13.11 4.72 18.03
CA HIS A 255 12.74 5.56 16.89
C HIS A 255 13.81 5.66 15.81
N LYS A 256 15.05 6.01 16.20
CA LYS A 256 16.12 6.19 15.24
C LYS A 256 16.45 4.90 14.48
N PRO A 257 16.72 3.75 15.14
CA PRO A 257 17.06 2.53 14.42
C PRO A 257 15.88 1.97 13.60
N ILE A 258 14.62 2.19 13.99
CA ILE A 258 13.46 1.82 13.15
C ILE A 258 13.48 2.60 11.83
N ALA A 259 13.67 3.91 11.87
CA ALA A 259 13.72 4.71 10.64
C ALA A 259 14.88 4.28 9.73
N HIS A 260 16.07 4.13 10.29
CA HIS A 260 17.27 3.70 9.55
C HIS A 260 17.14 2.27 9.00
N LEU A 261 16.48 1.34 9.72
CA LEU A 261 16.26 -0.02 9.24
C LEU A 261 15.54 -0.05 7.87
N ASN A 262 14.62 0.89 7.68
CA ASN A 262 13.85 1.01 6.42
C ASN A 262 14.66 1.64 5.26
N MET A 263 15.88 2.11 5.51
CA MET A 263 16.86 2.39 4.46
C MET A 263 17.58 1.11 3.99
N GLY A 264 17.74 0.14 4.90
CA GLY A 264 18.42 -1.14 4.61
C GLY A 264 17.49 -2.25 4.12
N ILE A 265 16.20 -2.18 4.42
CA ILE A 265 15.17 -3.15 3.99
C ILE A 265 14.11 -2.41 3.20
N ARG A 266 14.09 -2.63 1.89
CA ARG A 266 13.05 -2.07 1.04
C ARG A 266 11.75 -2.84 1.22
N GLN A 267 10.65 -2.11 1.40
CA GLN A 267 9.28 -2.61 1.30
C GLN A 267 8.73 -2.22 -0.08
N ASP A 268 8.30 -3.21 -0.87
CA ASP A 268 7.82 -2.95 -2.24
C ASP A 268 6.32 -2.71 -2.29
N PHE A 269 5.58 -3.35 -1.38
CA PHE A 269 4.13 -3.21 -1.25
C PHE A 269 3.70 -3.47 0.19
N ILE A 270 2.68 -2.76 0.67
CA ILE A 270 2.17 -2.88 2.02
C ILE A 270 0.69 -3.26 1.97
N VAL A 271 0.30 -4.28 2.73
CA VAL A 271 -1.09 -4.68 2.96
C VAL A 271 -1.33 -4.62 4.46
N VAL A 272 -1.91 -3.52 4.94
CA VAL A 272 -2.14 -3.35 6.37
C VAL A 272 -3.36 -4.17 6.81
N ASP A 273 -3.15 -5.06 7.75
CA ASP A 273 -4.21 -5.69 8.51
C ASP A 273 -4.75 -4.66 9.53
N ASN A 274 -5.89 -4.11 9.20
CA ASN A 274 -6.66 -3.20 10.02
C ASN A 274 -8.04 -3.81 10.34
N ILE A 275 -8.05 -5.14 10.55
CA ILE A 275 -9.26 -5.91 10.88
C ILE A 275 -9.53 -5.80 12.37
N CYS A 276 -8.51 -6.13 13.18
CA CYS A 276 -8.56 -6.10 14.62
C CYS A 276 -7.18 -5.71 15.16
N GLY A 277 -7.11 -4.69 15.99
CA GLY A 277 -5.87 -4.25 16.61
C GLY A 277 -6.11 -3.76 18.03
N ASP A 278 -5.18 -4.03 18.94
CA ASP A 278 -5.17 -3.33 20.23
C ASP A 278 -4.58 -1.92 19.99
N LEU A 279 -5.40 -0.88 20.11
CA LEU A 279 -4.98 0.49 19.80
C LEU A 279 -4.16 1.14 20.92
N ASP A 280 -4.02 0.48 22.06
CA ASP A 280 -3.29 0.97 23.24
C ASP A 280 -1.95 0.26 23.43
N PHE A 281 -1.85 -1.03 23.06
CA PHE A 281 -0.71 -1.86 23.42
C PHE A 281 -0.29 -2.83 22.29
N GLU A 282 1.00 -3.18 22.24
CA GLU A 282 1.59 -3.99 21.16
C GLU A 282 1.34 -5.49 21.26
N ASP A 283 1.08 -6.01 22.48
CA ASP A 283 0.91 -7.45 22.72
C ASP A 283 -0.57 -7.89 22.69
N GLY A 284 -1.48 -6.96 22.44
CA GLY A 284 -2.92 -7.22 22.39
C GLY A 284 -3.57 -7.33 23.76
N GLY A 285 -4.80 -7.80 23.80
CA GLY A 285 -5.57 -8.00 25.03
C GLY A 285 -6.75 -7.06 25.20
N ASN A 286 -6.78 -5.95 24.45
CA ASN A 286 -7.89 -5.01 24.38
C ASN A 286 -8.24 -4.71 22.90
N PRO A 287 -8.68 -5.75 22.15
CA PRO A 287 -8.85 -5.63 20.71
C PRO A 287 -9.98 -4.68 20.32
N VAL A 288 -9.74 -3.86 19.31
CA VAL A 288 -10.74 -3.04 18.63
C VAL A 288 -10.95 -3.60 17.22
N VAL A 289 -12.18 -4.00 16.92
CA VAL A 289 -12.55 -4.56 15.61
C VAL A 289 -12.86 -3.41 14.66
N MET A 290 -12.11 -3.32 13.56
CA MET A 290 -12.23 -2.26 12.54
C MET A 290 -12.70 -2.81 11.20
N ASN A 291 -12.52 -4.12 10.95
CA ASN A 291 -12.95 -4.83 9.74
C ASN A 291 -12.47 -4.18 8.44
N ARG A 292 -11.20 -3.74 8.38
CA ARG A 292 -10.61 -3.07 7.23
C ARG A 292 -9.33 -3.75 6.79
N VAL A 293 -9.02 -3.64 5.50
CA VAL A 293 -7.70 -3.94 4.93
C VAL A 293 -7.26 -2.75 4.10
N MET A 294 -5.99 -2.35 4.20
CA MET A 294 -5.47 -1.22 3.45
C MET A 294 -4.30 -1.64 2.58
N ALA A 295 -4.12 -0.99 1.42
CA ALA A 295 -2.96 -1.18 0.55
C ALA A 295 -2.25 0.15 0.29
N ALA A 296 -0.92 0.12 0.25
CA ALA A 296 -0.07 1.26 -0.06
C ALA A 296 1.27 0.82 -0.67
N CYS A 297 1.94 1.75 -1.39
CA CYS A 297 3.29 1.55 -1.90
C CYS A 297 4.35 2.33 -1.12
N ASP A 298 3.95 3.31 -0.30
CA ASP A 298 4.85 4.12 0.50
C ASP A 298 4.67 3.79 2.00
N PRO A 299 5.66 3.16 2.65
CA PRO A 299 5.54 2.76 4.05
C PRO A 299 5.51 3.93 5.03
N VAL A 300 6.09 5.07 4.68
CA VAL A 300 6.07 6.28 5.51
C VAL A 300 4.72 6.94 5.43
N LEU A 301 4.14 7.03 4.22
CA LEU A 301 2.85 7.66 4.01
C LEU A 301 1.72 6.89 4.70
N VAL A 302 1.75 5.55 4.62
CA VAL A 302 0.73 4.74 5.32
C VAL A 302 0.88 4.85 6.83
N ASP A 303 2.10 4.89 7.38
CA ASP A 303 2.31 5.08 8.81
C ASP A 303 1.92 6.52 9.25
N ALA A 304 2.15 7.55 8.41
CA ALA A 304 1.67 8.90 8.65
C ALA A 304 0.13 8.97 8.66
N TYR A 305 -0.53 8.22 7.76
CA TYR A 305 -1.99 8.10 7.78
C TYR A 305 -2.49 7.36 9.02
N VAL A 306 -1.79 6.30 9.45
CA VAL A 306 -2.09 5.59 10.71
C VAL A 306 -1.94 6.51 11.93
N CYS A 307 -0.93 7.39 11.95
CA CYS A 307 -0.83 8.40 13.01
C CYS A 307 -2.13 9.22 13.09
N GLN A 308 -2.59 9.77 11.96
CA GLN A 308 -3.82 10.55 11.90
C GLN A 308 -5.06 9.73 12.33
N MET A 309 -5.16 8.47 11.86
CA MET A 309 -6.25 7.57 12.26
C MET A 309 -6.28 7.32 13.78
N MET A 310 -5.11 7.29 14.42
CA MET A 310 -4.96 7.09 15.87
C MET A 310 -4.85 8.40 16.65
N HIS A 311 -5.26 9.52 16.06
CA HIS A 311 -5.25 10.86 16.67
C HIS A 311 -3.89 11.36 17.13
N TYR A 312 -2.80 10.95 16.43
CA TYR A 312 -1.45 11.48 16.62
C TYR A 312 -1.04 12.37 15.46
N GLU A 313 -0.27 13.39 15.76
CA GLU A 313 0.50 14.10 14.73
C GLU A 313 1.73 13.26 14.36
N VAL A 314 2.22 13.39 13.11
CA VAL A 314 3.46 12.70 12.67
C VAL A 314 4.65 13.06 13.58
N ALA A 315 4.68 14.28 14.11
CA ALA A 315 5.70 14.74 15.07
C ALA A 315 5.70 13.95 16.38
N ASP A 316 4.56 13.39 16.78
CA ASP A 316 4.40 12.57 17.97
C ASP A 316 5.00 11.17 17.84
N VAL A 317 5.29 10.75 16.59
CA VAL A 317 5.83 9.44 16.25
C VAL A 317 7.18 9.62 15.53
N PRO A 318 8.27 9.92 16.27
CA PRO A 318 9.53 10.39 15.69
C PRO A 318 10.13 9.49 14.61
N TYR A 319 9.91 8.17 14.65
CA TYR A 319 10.45 7.29 13.59
C TYR A 319 9.77 7.50 12.23
N VAL A 320 8.49 7.89 12.19
CA VAL A 320 7.77 8.19 10.93
C VAL A 320 8.32 9.46 10.31
N LYS A 321 8.46 10.53 11.13
CA LYS A 321 9.07 11.78 10.70
C LYS A 321 10.49 11.56 10.17
N LEU A 322 11.34 10.87 10.96
CA LEU A 322 12.73 10.62 10.59
C LEU A 322 12.86 9.77 9.33
N ALA A 323 12.00 8.75 9.12
CA ALA A 323 11.98 7.96 7.90
C ALA A 323 11.66 8.83 6.66
N GLY A 324 10.76 9.80 6.80
CA GLY A 324 10.51 10.81 5.77
C GLY A 324 11.74 11.68 5.49
N GLU A 325 12.41 12.17 6.51
CA GLU A 325 13.65 12.99 6.41
C GLU A 325 14.82 12.19 5.77
N LEU A 326 14.89 10.88 6.02
CA LEU A 326 15.87 9.98 5.39
C LEU A 326 15.53 9.63 3.94
N GLY A 327 14.35 10.00 3.44
CA GLY A 327 13.92 9.72 2.06
C GLY A 327 13.40 8.30 1.84
N VAL A 328 12.99 7.59 2.89
CA VAL A 328 12.33 6.27 2.78
C VAL A 328 10.98 6.41 2.09
N GLY A 329 10.23 7.48 2.37
CA GLY A 329 8.94 7.80 1.79
C GLY A 329 8.45 9.18 2.20
N CYS A 330 7.16 9.45 2.03
CA CYS A 330 6.53 10.74 2.28
C CYS A 330 5.83 10.78 3.65
N SER A 331 6.29 11.63 4.58
CA SER A 331 5.64 11.84 5.88
C SER A 331 4.57 12.95 5.87
N ASP A 332 4.38 13.64 4.74
CA ASP A 332 3.38 14.70 4.57
C ASP A 332 2.02 14.10 4.17
N ILE A 333 1.15 13.91 5.15
CA ILE A 333 -0.18 13.31 4.95
C ILE A 333 -1.08 14.11 3.99
N SER A 334 -0.84 15.42 3.81
CA SER A 334 -1.61 16.23 2.87
C SER A 334 -1.45 15.79 1.41
N LYS A 335 -0.42 14.98 1.12
CA LYS A 335 -0.17 14.40 -0.20
C LYS A 335 -0.84 13.05 -0.41
N ALA A 336 -1.44 12.46 0.61
CA ALA A 336 -2.11 11.17 0.50
C ALA A 336 -3.41 11.29 -0.30
N ASP A 337 -3.57 10.40 -1.30
CA ASP A 337 -4.82 10.15 -2.01
C ASP A 337 -5.46 8.88 -1.40
N VAL A 338 -6.29 9.09 -0.38
CA VAL A 338 -6.96 7.99 0.34
C VAL A 338 -8.27 7.65 -0.36
N ARG A 339 -8.42 6.38 -0.76
CA ARG A 339 -9.59 5.88 -1.51
C ARG A 339 -10.25 4.73 -0.79
N PHE A 340 -11.50 4.92 -0.41
CA PHE A 340 -12.38 3.85 0.06
C PHE A 340 -13.01 3.17 -1.17
N LEU A 341 -12.89 1.84 -1.26
CA LEU A 341 -13.31 1.09 -2.43
C LEU A 341 -14.80 0.74 -2.44
N GLU A 342 -15.46 0.82 -1.29
CA GLU A 342 -16.89 0.63 -1.15
C GLU A 342 -17.60 1.98 -0.94
N ASP A 343 -18.73 2.15 -1.62
CA ASP A 343 -19.60 3.31 -1.42
C ASP A 343 -20.21 3.26 -0.01
N GLY A 344 -20.09 4.36 0.73
CA GLY A 344 -20.65 4.48 2.08
C GLY A 344 -19.84 3.84 3.21
N ALA A 345 -18.58 3.43 2.96
CA ALA A 345 -17.69 2.96 4.02
C ALA A 345 -17.52 3.99 5.14
N ASP A 346 -17.64 3.55 6.39
CA ASP A 346 -17.41 4.43 7.55
C ASP A 346 -15.92 4.77 7.65
N GLN A 347 -15.60 6.04 7.45
CA GLN A 347 -14.24 6.55 7.47
C GLN A 347 -13.71 6.82 8.88
N ARG A 348 -14.59 6.77 9.90
CA ARG A 348 -14.20 7.04 11.29
C ARG A 348 -13.44 5.86 11.87
N MET A 349 -12.37 6.18 12.62
CA MET A 349 -11.70 5.20 13.47
C MET A 349 -12.42 5.15 14.83
N PRO A 350 -12.62 3.96 15.40
CA PRO A 350 -12.99 3.88 16.80
C PRO A 350 -11.86 4.46 17.67
N MET A 351 -12.20 5.18 18.73
CA MET A 351 -11.22 5.64 19.71
C MET A 351 -10.75 4.48 20.57
N SER A 352 -9.49 4.51 20.99
CA SER A 352 -8.99 3.57 21.99
C SER A 352 -9.68 3.80 23.34
N ARG A 353 -9.73 2.78 24.20
CA ARG A 353 -10.31 2.93 25.56
C ARG A 353 -9.63 4.04 26.36
N LYS A 354 -8.30 4.16 26.28
CA LYS A 354 -7.57 5.25 26.97
C LYS A 354 -7.99 6.64 26.52
N VAL A 355 -8.25 6.81 25.22
CA VAL A 355 -8.72 8.10 24.69
C VAL A 355 -10.13 8.40 25.17
N VAL A 356 -11.01 7.40 25.24
CA VAL A 356 -12.37 7.55 25.79
C VAL A 356 -12.31 7.90 27.28
N GLU A 357 -11.55 7.16 28.08
CA GLU A 357 -11.37 7.43 29.52
C GLU A 357 -10.81 8.84 29.80
N LEU A 358 -9.88 9.34 28.96
CA LEU A 358 -9.36 10.69 29.06
C LEU A 358 -10.40 11.76 28.66
N ALA A 359 -11.22 11.47 27.65
CA ALA A 359 -12.30 12.37 27.24
C ALA A 359 -13.38 12.49 28.34
N ASP A 360 -13.82 11.37 28.89
CA ASP A 360 -14.80 11.33 29.99
C ASP A 360 -14.26 12.05 31.24
N ALA A 361 -12.98 11.91 31.56
CA ALA A 361 -12.34 12.60 32.68
C ALA A 361 -12.22 14.12 32.48
N VAL A 362 -12.23 14.63 31.26
CA VAL A 362 -12.20 16.07 30.95
C VAL A 362 -13.61 16.67 31.00
N GLU A 363 -14.67 15.91 30.74
CA GLU A 363 -16.06 16.38 30.85
C GLU A 363 -16.55 16.43 32.30
N GLU A 364 -15.87 15.76 33.24
CA GLU A 364 -16.21 15.80 34.69
C GLU A 364 -15.49 16.92 35.45
N VAL A 365 -14.67 17.77 34.84
CA VAL A 365 -13.96 18.91 35.43
C VAL A 365 -14.54 20.21 34.92
#